data_17d783f3b618e121395cc85d0806497a
#
_entry.id   17d783f3b618e121395cc85d0806497a
#
_cell.length_a   1.000
_cell.length_b   1.000
_cell.length_c   1.000
_cell.angle_alpha   90.00
_cell.angle_beta   90.00
_cell.angle_gamma   90.00
#
_symmetry.space_group_name_H-M   'P 1'
#
loop_
_entity.id
_entity.type
_entity.pdbx_description
1 polymer ?
#
loop_
_entity_poly.entity_id
_entity_poly.type
_entity_poly.pdbx_seq_one_letter_code
_entity_poly.pdbx_strand_id
1 'polypeptide(L)'
;DMMRLVHAIGIETVLSDLAVYIEQDFLRWELFDKTPRIASHSPNGVIELMPTSDGEVYGFKYVNGHPKNTSEGLQTVTAFGLLADVSNGYPVLLSEMTILTALRTAAMSALAAKYLAPAGAKTMALIGNGAQCEFQALAFRTICGIQNLRFYDIDRGATEKAMRNLGQTGLHLTACDSPED
;
A
#
# COMPACT_ATOMS: atom_id res chain seq x y z
N ASP A 1 -1.78 -18.74 -1.21
CA ASP A 1 -1.36 -17.71 -2.17
C ASP A 1 -2.16 -16.43 -1.90
N MET A 2 -1.46 -15.36 -1.51
CA MET A 2 -2.08 -14.08 -1.10
C MET A 2 -2.92 -13.45 -2.22
N MET A 3 -2.46 -13.52 -3.46
CA MET A 3 -3.22 -13.01 -4.61
C MET A 3 -4.58 -13.69 -4.78
N ARG A 4 -4.63 -15.00 -4.59
CA ARG A 4 -5.90 -15.76 -4.66
C ARG A 4 -6.85 -15.39 -3.53
N LEU A 5 -6.31 -15.15 -2.32
CA LEU A 5 -7.08 -14.70 -1.18
C LEU A 5 -7.69 -13.33 -1.43
N VAL A 6 -6.90 -12.36 -1.89
CA VAL A 6 -7.37 -11.01 -2.25
C VAL A 6 -8.43 -11.07 -3.35
N HIS A 7 -8.24 -11.93 -4.35
CA HIS A 7 -9.22 -12.11 -5.42
C HIS A 7 -10.54 -12.72 -4.92
N ALA A 8 -10.46 -13.70 -4.01
CA ALA A 8 -11.65 -14.36 -3.46
C ALA A 8 -12.47 -13.45 -2.53
N ILE A 9 -11.81 -12.60 -1.76
CA ILE A 9 -12.47 -11.63 -0.84
C ILE A 9 -12.98 -10.41 -1.63
N GLY A 10 -12.29 -10.00 -2.66
CA GLY A 10 -12.50 -8.76 -3.40
C GLY A 10 -11.63 -7.62 -2.86
N ILE A 11 -10.95 -6.92 -3.77
CA ILE A 11 -9.97 -5.89 -3.42
C ILE A 11 -10.57 -4.73 -2.62
N GLU A 12 -11.80 -4.35 -2.90
CA GLU A 12 -12.50 -3.27 -2.20
C GLU A 12 -12.77 -3.62 -0.74
N THR A 13 -13.20 -4.86 -0.48
CA THR A 13 -13.39 -5.38 0.88
C THR A 13 -12.06 -5.39 1.62
N VAL A 14 -11.01 -5.94 1.01
CA VAL A 14 -9.67 -5.98 1.62
C VAL A 14 -9.16 -4.59 1.97
N LEU A 15 -9.33 -3.59 1.09
CA LEU A 15 -8.91 -2.20 1.35
C LEU A 15 -9.71 -1.56 2.49
N SER A 16 -11.02 -1.78 2.52
CA SER A 16 -11.89 -1.28 3.59
C SER A 16 -11.52 -1.90 4.94
N ASP A 17 -11.36 -3.22 5.00
CA ASP A 17 -11.01 -3.94 6.22
C ASP A 17 -9.61 -3.55 6.72
N LEU A 18 -8.64 -3.41 5.81
CA LEU A 18 -7.30 -2.92 6.17
C LEU A 18 -7.35 -1.53 6.78
N ALA A 19 -8.15 -0.61 6.24
CA ALA A 19 -8.30 0.73 6.82
C ALA A 19 -8.89 0.67 8.22
N VAL A 20 -9.90 -0.18 8.45
CA VAL A 20 -10.49 -0.39 9.78
C VAL A 20 -9.47 -0.97 10.77
N TYR A 21 -8.73 -2.02 10.39
CA TYR A 21 -7.71 -2.60 11.26
C TYR A 21 -6.57 -1.62 11.58
N ILE A 22 -6.11 -0.85 10.59
CA ILE A 22 -5.09 0.18 10.81
C ILE A 22 -5.62 1.25 11.79
N GLU A 23 -6.86 1.70 11.63
CA GLU A 23 -7.48 2.67 12.53
C GLU A 23 -7.57 2.14 13.97
N GLN A 24 -7.99 0.88 14.14
CA GLN A 24 -8.05 0.20 15.44
C GLN A 24 -6.66 0.08 16.08
N ASP A 25 -5.62 -0.24 15.30
CA ASP A 25 -4.26 -0.32 15.79
C ASP A 25 -3.73 1.06 16.22
N PHE A 26 -4.06 2.13 15.53
CA PHE A 26 -3.74 3.48 15.98
C PHE A 26 -4.44 3.87 17.28
N LEU A 27 -5.70 3.45 17.50
CA LEU A 27 -6.41 3.70 18.75
C LEU A 27 -5.79 2.99 19.96
N ARG A 28 -5.09 1.89 19.74
CA ARG A 28 -4.35 1.13 20.77
C ARG A 28 -2.82 1.25 20.65
N TRP A 29 -2.34 2.33 20.05
CA TRP A 29 -0.92 2.57 19.73
C TRP A 29 0.03 2.38 20.92
N GLU A 30 -0.42 2.71 22.13
CA GLU A 30 0.39 2.59 23.35
C GLU A 30 0.67 1.14 23.77
N LEU A 31 -0.10 0.17 23.27
CA LEU A 31 0.11 -1.25 23.56
C LEU A 31 1.26 -1.85 22.74
N PHE A 32 1.63 -1.21 21.63
CA PHE A 32 2.65 -1.75 20.74
C PHE A 32 4.07 -1.43 21.22
N ASP A 33 4.95 -2.44 21.17
CA ASP A 33 6.38 -2.22 21.21
C ASP A 33 6.84 -1.54 19.92
N LYS A 34 7.35 -0.32 20.08
CA LYS A 34 7.74 0.57 18.97
C LYS A 34 9.22 0.41 18.64
N THR A 35 9.64 -0.81 18.36
CA THR A 35 11.04 -1.09 17.99
C THR A 35 11.38 -0.39 16.66
N PRO A 36 12.48 0.36 16.57
CA PRO A 36 12.93 0.94 15.32
C PRO A 36 13.18 -0.12 14.26
N ARG A 37 12.85 0.20 13.00
CA ARG A 37 13.20 -0.70 11.88
C ARG A 37 14.71 -0.81 11.74
N ILE A 38 15.20 -2.01 11.42
CA ILE A 38 16.60 -2.26 11.11
C ILE A 38 16.75 -2.18 9.60
N ALA A 39 17.63 -1.29 9.12
CA ALA A 39 17.82 -1.03 7.71
C ALA A 39 19.26 -1.26 7.28
N SER A 40 19.45 -1.90 6.12
CA SER A 40 20.72 -2.02 5.40
C SER A 40 20.62 -1.20 4.12
N HIS A 41 21.40 -0.15 4.02
CA HIS A 41 21.44 0.75 2.88
C HIS A 41 22.57 0.39 1.91
N SER A 42 22.28 0.52 0.63
CA SER A 42 23.25 0.37 -0.46
C SER A 42 23.05 1.48 -1.51
N PRO A 43 23.99 1.68 -2.44
CA PRO A 43 23.80 2.62 -3.57
C PRO A 43 22.60 2.27 -4.45
N ASN A 44 22.10 1.04 -4.41
CA ASN A 44 21.02 0.55 -5.26
C ASN A 44 19.66 0.53 -4.56
N GLY A 45 19.63 0.66 -3.22
CA GLY A 45 18.38 0.61 -2.47
C GLY A 45 18.57 0.26 -1.00
N VAL A 46 17.49 -0.16 -0.37
CA VAL A 46 17.43 -0.50 1.06
C VAL A 46 16.77 -1.85 1.29
N ILE A 47 17.24 -2.56 2.30
CA ILE A 47 16.60 -3.77 2.84
C ILE A 47 16.27 -3.48 4.31
N GLU A 48 15.03 -3.75 4.71
CA GLU A 48 14.55 -3.40 6.04
C GLU A 48 13.86 -4.60 6.72
N LEU A 49 14.07 -4.70 8.04
CA LEU A 49 13.24 -5.50 8.95
C LEU A 49 12.42 -4.57 9.82
N MET A 50 11.12 -4.83 9.90
CA MET A 50 10.16 -4.02 10.64
C MET A 50 9.46 -4.88 11.69
N PRO A 51 10.06 -5.06 12.88
CA PRO A 51 9.45 -5.81 13.97
C PRO A 51 8.45 -4.96 14.74
N THR A 52 7.45 -5.62 15.34
CA THR A 52 6.51 -5.03 16.30
C THR A 52 5.84 -6.13 17.12
N SER A 53 5.32 -5.78 18.30
CA SER A 53 4.50 -6.67 19.11
C SER A 53 3.48 -5.85 19.90
N ASP A 54 2.30 -6.41 20.12
CA ASP A 54 1.29 -5.85 21.03
C ASP A 54 1.22 -6.59 22.38
N GLY A 55 2.19 -7.48 22.63
CA GLY A 55 2.27 -8.30 23.82
C GLY A 55 1.57 -9.66 23.70
N GLU A 56 0.70 -9.84 22.72
CA GLU A 56 0.04 -11.13 22.41
C GLU A 56 0.61 -11.74 21.15
N VAL A 57 0.78 -10.93 20.11
CA VAL A 57 1.33 -11.32 18.83
C VAL A 57 2.60 -10.53 18.53
N TYR A 58 3.68 -11.23 18.21
CA TYR A 58 4.87 -10.66 17.61
C TYR A 58 4.77 -10.78 16.11
N GLY A 59 5.18 -9.73 15.41
CA GLY A 59 5.27 -9.75 13.96
C GLY A 59 6.52 -9.07 13.44
N PHE A 60 7.02 -9.54 12.31
CA PHE A 60 7.98 -8.76 11.54
C PHE A 60 7.67 -8.82 10.05
N LYS A 61 8.11 -7.80 9.35
CA LYS A 61 8.13 -7.76 7.89
C LYS A 61 9.56 -7.51 7.40
N TYR A 62 10.03 -8.37 6.48
CA TYR A 62 11.16 -8.09 5.60
C TYR A 62 10.62 -7.37 4.37
N VAL A 63 11.30 -6.32 3.95
CA VAL A 63 10.98 -5.61 2.71
C VAL A 63 12.25 -5.01 2.10
N ASN A 64 12.36 -5.05 0.78
CA ASN A 64 13.36 -4.29 0.03
C ASN A 64 12.71 -3.12 -0.71
N GLY A 65 13.51 -2.10 -0.98
CA GLY A 65 13.19 -1.00 -1.89
C GLY A 65 14.37 -0.76 -2.82
N HIS A 66 14.26 -1.20 -4.08
CA HIS A 66 15.30 -1.09 -5.09
C HIS A 66 14.72 -0.43 -6.35
N PRO A 67 14.71 0.92 -6.45
CA PRO A 67 14.02 1.64 -7.53
C PRO A 67 14.49 1.28 -8.94
N LYS A 68 15.77 0.92 -9.10
CA LYS A 68 16.36 0.58 -10.40
C LYS A 68 16.04 -0.83 -10.90
N ASN A 69 15.45 -1.69 -10.07
CA ASN A 69 15.14 -3.08 -10.44
C ASN A 69 14.26 -3.18 -11.69
N THR A 70 13.40 -2.20 -11.95
CA THR A 70 12.53 -2.21 -13.13
C THR A 70 13.30 -2.18 -14.43
N SER A 71 14.52 -1.59 -14.48
CA SER A 71 15.38 -1.60 -15.67
C SER A 71 15.93 -3.00 -15.99
N GLU A 72 15.89 -3.91 -15.02
CA GLU A 72 16.34 -5.30 -15.13
C GLU A 72 15.18 -6.30 -15.17
N GLY A 73 13.92 -5.80 -15.28
CA GLY A 73 12.72 -6.63 -15.27
C GLY A 73 12.38 -7.20 -13.90
N LEU A 74 12.98 -6.70 -12.83
CA LEU A 74 12.73 -7.12 -11.45
C LEU A 74 11.75 -6.18 -10.75
N GLN A 75 11.10 -6.67 -9.70
CA GLN A 75 10.20 -5.85 -8.88
C GLN A 75 11.00 -4.85 -8.01
N THR A 76 10.50 -3.62 -7.92
CA THR A 76 11.08 -2.58 -7.04
C THR A 76 11.01 -2.98 -5.58
N VAL A 77 9.92 -3.66 -5.18
CA VAL A 77 9.63 -4.07 -3.82
C VAL A 77 9.26 -5.55 -3.80
N THR A 78 9.87 -6.31 -2.92
CA THR A 78 9.42 -7.64 -2.50
C THR A 78 9.38 -7.70 -0.99
N ALA A 79 8.44 -8.43 -0.42
CA ALA A 79 8.29 -8.52 1.01
C ALA A 79 7.76 -9.89 1.45
N PHE A 80 8.15 -10.31 2.64
CA PHE A 80 7.53 -11.41 3.37
C PHE A 80 7.48 -11.08 4.85
N GLY A 81 6.65 -11.78 5.61
CA GLY A 81 6.56 -11.54 7.04
C GLY A 81 6.05 -12.75 7.80
N LEU A 82 6.21 -12.66 9.10
CA LEU A 82 5.86 -13.72 10.04
C LEU A 82 5.05 -13.12 11.18
N LEU A 83 4.09 -13.91 11.70
CA LEU A 83 3.46 -13.71 12.99
C LEU A 83 3.83 -14.86 13.92
N ALA A 84 4.06 -14.57 15.19
CA ALA A 84 4.32 -15.54 16.24
C ALA A 84 3.50 -15.23 17.49
N ASP A 85 3.10 -16.27 18.20
CA ASP A 85 2.46 -16.17 19.51
C ASP A 85 3.53 -15.79 20.57
N VAL A 86 3.32 -14.68 21.26
CA VAL A 86 4.28 -14.17 22.25
C VAL A 86 4.40 -15.11 23.46
N SER A 87 3.33 -15.83 23.82
CA SER A 87 3.30 -16.69 25.01
C SER A 87 4.28 -17.88 24.94
N ASN A 88 4.55 -18.37 23.72
CA ASN A 88 5.37 -19.56 23.52
C ASN A 88 6.43 -19.42 22.42
N GLY A 89 6.42 -18.32 21.65
CA GLY A 89 7.36 -18.02 20.58
C GLY A 89 7.12 -18.79 19.27
N TYR A 90 6.05 -19.56 19.17
CA TYR A 90 5.79 -20.35 17.96
C TYR A 90 5.32 -19.46 16.80
N PRO A 91 5.88 -19.64 15.60
CA PRO A 91 5.37 -18.98 14.41
C PRO A 91 4.01 -19.56 14.04
N VAL A 92 3.01 -18.68 13.88
CA VAL A 92 1.63 -19.04 13.53
C VAL A 92 1.29 -18.71 12.07
N LEU A 93 2.03 -17.80 11.46
CA LEU A 93 1.85 -17.42 10.05
C LEU A 93 3.19 -17.04 9.43
N LEU A 94 3.47 -17.54 8.23
CA LEU A 94 4.48 -17.02 7.32
C LEU A 94 3.81 -16.71 5.99
N SER A 95 3.96 -15.49 5.51
CA SER A 95 3.26 -15.04 4.31
C SER A 95 4.15 -14.20 3.39
N GLU A 96 3.88 -14.31 2.10
CA GLU A 96 4.28 -13.32 1.12
C GLU A 96 3.55 -12.00 1.46
N MET A 97 4.25 -10.88 1.41
CA MET A 97 3.71 -9.58 1.80
C MET A 97 3.93 -8.47 0.77
N THR A 98 4.36 -8.77 -0.45
CA THR A 98 4.55 -7.75 -1.49
C THR A 98 3.23 -7.08 -1.84
N ILE A 99 2.20 -7.88 -2.13
CA ILE A 99 0.86 -7.37 -2.42
C ILE A 99 0.22 -6.70 -1.19
N LEU A 100 0.39 -7.29 -0.02
CA LEU A 100 -0.11 -6.70 1.23
C LEU A 100 0.58 -5.37 1.56
N THR A 101 1.87 -5.22 1.25
CA THR A 101 2.58 -3.94 1.41
C THR A 101 1.96 -2.86 0.52
N ALA A 102 1.59 -3.20 -0.72
CA ALA A 102 0.94 -2.26 -1.62
C ALA A 102 -0.46 -1.86 -1.12
N LEU A 103 -1.29 -2.85 -0.78
CA LEU A 103 -2.66 -2.64 -0.29
C LEU A 103 -2.68 -1.87 1.05
N ARG A 104 -1.83 -2.28 2.00
CA ARG A 104 -1.74 -1.61 3.31
C ARG A 104 -1.29 -0.15 3.15
N THR A 105 -0.34 0.12 2.27
CA THR A 105 0.14 1.48 2.02
C THR A 105 -0.98 2.36 1.45
N ALA A 106 -1.73 1.84 0.50
CA ALA A 106 -2.86 2.54 -0.10
C ALA A 106 -4.01 2.77 0.91
N ALA A 107 -4.35 1.74 1.71
CA ALA A 107 -5.37 1.85 2.75
C ALA A 107 -4.98 2.89 3.81
N MET A 108 -3.70 2.95 4.21
CA MET A 108 -3.21 3.96 5.15
C MET A 108 -3.31 5.38 4.58
N SER A 109 -2.95 5.58 3.31
CA SER A 109 -3.07 6.88 2.64
C SER A 109 -4.53 7.35 2.59
N ALA A 110 -5.43 6.44 2.20
CA ALA A 110 -6.86 6.76 2.13
C ALA A 110 -7.48 6.99 3.52
N LEU A 111 -7.04 6.24 4.55
CA LEU A 111 -7.45 6.49 5.93
C LEU A 111 -7.01 7.88 6.41
N ALA A 112 -5.77 8.28 6.15
CA ALA A 112 -5.30 9.62 6.48
C ALA A 112 -6.12 10.70 5.74
N ALA A 113 -6.40 10.50 4.46
CA ALA A 113 -7.22 11.43 3.68
C ALA A 113 -8.66 11.51 4.18
N LYS A 114 -9.25 10.44 4.68
CA LYS A 114 -10.59 10.43 5.31
C LYS A 114 -10.71 11.48 6.42
N TYR A 115 -9.60 11.73 7.15
CA TYR A 115 -9.57 12.70 8.23
C TYR A 115 -9.06 14.10 7.82
N LEU A 116 -8.23 14.19 6.81
CA LEU A 116 -7.46 15.39 6.49
C LEU A 116 -7.88 16.06 5.19
N ALA A 117 -8.53 15.34 4.26
CA ALA A 117 -8.96 15.92 3.00
C ALA A 117 -10.21 16.79 3.16
N PRO A 118 -10.44 17.75 2.25
CA PRO A 118 -11.66 18.53 2.25
C PRO A 118 -12.91 17.65 2.17
N ALA A 119 -13.92 17.97 2.98
CA ALA A 119 -15.16 17.23 3.02
C ALA A 119 -15.82 17.18 1.63
N GLY A 120 -16.23 15.99 1.21
CA GLY A 120 -16.93 15.79 -0.07
C GLY A 120 -16.02 15.86 -1.31
N ALA A 121 -14.71 15.85 -1.17
CA ALA A 121 -13.78 15.76 -2.29
C ALA A 121 -14.13 14.59 -3.21
N LYS A 122 -14.22 14.83 -4.53
CA LYS A 122 -14.54 13.83 -5.56
C LYS A 122 -13.42 13.64 -6.58
N THR A 123 -12.43 14.51 -6.56
CA THR A 123 -11.32 14.51 -7.49
C THR A 123 -10.00 14.35 -6.73
N MET A 124 -9.13 13.52 -7.25
CA MET A 124 -7.78 13.29 -6.75
C MET A 124 -6.79 13.39 -7.90
N ALA A 125 -5.65 14.05 -7.67
CA ALA A 125 -4.52 14.03 -8.57
C ALA A 125 -3.51 12.97 -8.11
N LEU A 126 -2.96 12.22 -9.07
CA LEU A 126 -1.90 11.24 -8.88
C LEU A 126 -0.68 11.69 -9.68
N ILE A 127 0.30 12.26 -8.98
CA ILE A 127 1.58 12.67 -9.53
C ILE A 127 2.58 11.55 -9.26
N GLY A 128 3.06 10.91 -10.32
CA GLY A 128 3.81 9.67 -10.26
C GLY A 128 2.90 8.44 -10.39
N ASN A 129 2.97 7.76 -11.53
CA ASN A 129 2.07 6.63 -11.85
C ASN A 129 2.81 5.29 -11.85
N GLY A 130 3.74 5.13 -10.89
CA GLY A 130 4.49 3.90 -10.65
C GLY A 130 3.67 2.79 -10.00
N ALA A 131 4.36 1.85 -9.32
CA ALA A 131 3.78 0.62 -8.78
C ALA A 131 2.65 0.82 -7.74
N GLN A 132 2.57 1.98 -7.08
CA GLN A 132 1.52 2.28 -6.08
C GLN A 132 0.26 2.91 -6.69
N CYS A 133 0.31 3.40 -7.92
CA CYS A 133 -0.73 4.25 -8.50
C CYS A 133 -2.11 3.60 -8.47
N GLU A 134 -2.23 2.39 -9.00
CA GLU A 134 -3.51 1.68 -9.09
C GLU A 134 -4.09 1.33 -7.72
N PHE A 135 -3.23 0.96 -6.76
CA PHE A 135 -3.65 0.65 -5.39
C PHE A 135 -4.16 1.90 -4.66
N GLN A 136 -3.49 3.04 -4.85
CA GLN A 136 -3.94 4.33 -4.31
C GLN A 136 -5.29 4.72 -4.92
N ALA A 137 -5.43 4.63 -6.24
CA ALA A 137 -6.69 4.93 -6.93
C ALA A 137 -7.87 4.12 -6.38
N LEU A 138 -7.67 2.80 -6.22
CA LEU A 138 -8.70 1.90 -5.68
C LEU A 138 -9.03 2.18 -4.23
N ALA A 139 -8.02 2.45 -3.40
CA ALA A 139 -8.23 2.76 -1.98
C ALA A 139 -9.01 4.08 -1.79
N PHE A 140 -8.62 5.13 -2.51
CA PHE A 140 -9.31 6.42 -2.43
C PHE A 140 -10.73 6.38 -3.01
N ARG A 141 -10.96 5.61 -4.07
CA ARG A 141 -12.30 5.34 -4.55
C ARG A 141 -13.15 4.65 -3.47
N THR A 142 -12.62 3.58 -2.87
CA THR A 142 -13.35 2.74 -1.94
C THR A 142 -13.61 3.42 -0.60
N ILE A 143 -12.60 4.09 -0.02
CA ILE A 143 -12.64 4.63 1.34
C ILE A 143 -13.11 6.10 1.36
N CYS A 144 -12.66 6.91 0.38
CA CYS A 144 -12.95 8.34 0.33
C CYS A 144 -14.05 8.71 -0.67
N GLY A 145 -14.48 7.77 -1.51
CA GLY A 145 -15.52 8.01 -2.52
C GLY A 145 -15.07 8.94 -3.65
N ILE A 146 -13.78 8.91 -3.98
CA ILE A 146 -13.22 9.60 -5.15
C ILE A 146 -13.80 9.01 -6.43
N GLN A 147 -14.14 9.87 -7.38
CA GLN A 147 -14.77 9.51 -8.65
C GLN A 147 -13.94 9.93 -9.86
N ASN A 148 -13.15 11.01 -9.73
CA ASN A 148 -12.35 11.55 -10.82
C ASN A 148 -10.87 11.47 -10.46
N LEU A 149 -10.06 10.93 -11.37
CA LEU A 149 -8.61 10.85 -11.22
C LEU A 149 -7.92 11.62 -12.33
N ARG A 150 -6.97 12.46 -11.94
CA ARG A 150 -6.08 13.19 -12.83
C ARG A 150 -4.68 12.63 -12.66
N PHE A 151 -4.06 12.22 -13.75
CA PHE A 151 -2.78 11.52 -13.76
C PHE A 151 -1.71 12.36 -14.41
N TYR A 152 -0.57 12.49 -13.75
CA TYR A 152 0.64 13.03 -14.35
C TYR A 152 1.85 12.17 -13.96
N ASP A 153 2.70 11.89 -14.93
CA ASP A 153 4.03 11.28 -14.74
C ASP A 153 4.95 11.80 -15.81
N ILE A 154 6.24 11.93 -15.48
CA ILE A 154 7.29 12.24 -16.47
C ILE A 154 7.44 11.12 -17.52
N ASP A 155 7.11 9.88 -17.16
CA ASP A 155 6.95 8.73 -18.04
C ASP A 155 5.48 8.59 -18.47
N ARG A 156 5.18 9.04 -19.67
CA ARG A 156 3.84 8.94 -20.25
C ARG A 156 3.33 7.49 -20.36
N GLY A 157 4.26 6.52 -20.55
CA GLY A 157 3.93 5.10 -20.58
C GLY A 157 3.40 4.58 -19.24
N ALA A 158 3.89 5.12 -18.11
CA ALA A 158 3.38 4.80 -16.78
C ALA A 158 1.92 5.29 -16.62
N THR A 159 1.60 6.51 -17.06
CA THR A 159 0.23 7.04 -17.07
C THR A 159 -0.69 6.18 -17.92
N GLU A 160 -0.31 5.85 -19.14
CA GLU A 160 -1.10 5.01 -20.04
C GLU A 160 -1.36 3.62 -19.45
N LYS A 161 -0.35 3.01 -18.81
CA LYS A 161 -0.50 1.73 -18.10
C LYS A 161 -1.53 1.84 -16.97
N ALA A 162 -1.42 2.86 -16.11
CA ALA A 162 -2.34 3.07 -15.00
C ALA A 162 -3.79 3.26 -15.49
N MET A 163 -3.99 4.06 -16.54
CA MET A 163 -5.32 4.28 -17.12
C MET A 163 -5.91 3.00 -17.75
N ARG A 164 -5.09 2.19 -18.43
CA ARG A 164 -5.56 0.88 -18.94
C ARG A 164 -6.01 -0.04 -17.81
N ASN A 165 -5.20 -0.14 -16.73
CA ASN A 165 -5.49 -1.02 -15.60
C ASN A 165 -6.73 -0.59 -14.82
N LEU A 166 -7.00 0.70 -14.75
CA LEU A 166 -8.15 1.27 -14.05
C LEU A 166 -9.39 1.48 -14.93
N GLY A 167 -9.30 1.21 -16.25
CA GLY A 167 -10.35 1.54 -17.21
C GLY A 167 -11.72 0.89 -16.95
N GLN A 168 -11.76 -0.21 -16.19
CA GLN A 168 -13.00 -0.92 -15.85
C GLN A 168 -13.52 -0.66 -14.43
N THR A 169 -12.89 0.27 -13.70
CA THR A 169 -13.25 0.57 -12.32
C THR A 169 -14.43 1.53 -12.15
N GLY A 170 -14.92 2.11 -13.23
CA GLY A 170 -15.97 3.14 -13.19
C GLY A 170 -15.49 4.53 -12.76
N LEU A 171 -14.17 4.73 -12.60
CA LEU A 171 -13.55 6.03 -12.36
C LEU A 171 -13.47 6.86 -13.66
N HIS A 172 -13.63 8.17 -13.54
CA HIS A 172 -13.33 9.10 -14.62
C HIS A 172 -11.83 9.40 -14.62
N LEU A 173 -11.12 8.99 -15.67
CA LEU A 173 -9.67 9.04 -15.77
C LEU A 173 -9.25 10.13 -16.76
N THR A 174 -8.38 11.04 -16.35
CA THR A 174 -7.85 12.13 -17.18
C THR A 174 -6.34 12.13 -17.11
N ALA A 175 -5.65 12.01 -18.24
CA ALA A 175 -4.22 12.27 -18.33
C ALA A 175 -3.99 13.77 -18.42
N CYS A 176 -3.02 14.27 -17.64
CA CYS A 176 -2.61 15.66 -17.61
C CYS A 176 -1.25 15.83 -18.33
N ASP A 177 -1.01 16.98 -18.92
CA ASP A 177 0.24 17.29 -19.60
C ASP A 177 1.27 17.96 -18.66
N SER A 178 0.80 18.48 -17.52
CA SER A 178 1.63 19.07 -16.46
C SER A 178 1.11 18.71 -15.05
N PRO A 179 1.92 18.86 -14.01
CA PRO A 179 1.46 18.65 -12.64
C PRO A 179 0.51 19.75 -12.14
N GLU A 180 0.41 20.86 -12.85
CA GLU A 180 -0.49 21.98 -12.55
C GLU A 180 -1.90 21.78 -13.11
N ASP A 181 -2.08 20.93 -14.12
CA ASP A 181 -3.37 20.60 -14.70
C ASP A 181 -4.25 19.82 -13.70
#